data_23d1a7ae75a8c4b99bfa0b8b1dd58ba5
#
_entry.id   23d1a7ae75a8c4b99bfa0b8b1dd58ba5
#
_cell.length_a   1.000
_cell.length_b   1.000
_cell.length_c   1.000
_cell.angle_alpha   90.00
_cell.angle_beta   90.00
_cell.angle_gamma   90.00
#
_symmetry.space_group_name_H-M   'P 1'
#
loop_
_entity.id
_entity.type
_entity.pdbx_description
1 polymer ?
#
loop_
_entity_poly.entity_id
_entity_poly.type
_entity_poly.pdbx_seq_one_letter_code
_entity_poly.pdbx_strand_id
1 'polypeptide(L)'
;MNLEKEIKDLFLNHNIYISSSTSDEINVFCPFHKNSNSAAMYINVKTGLWQCFNPSCAKKGNFRQLYFGITGKSFGKSALIDVIALEKELNKYKHEYAVDNSLNIDDIAIDYEKDIDLLNTLIERGLNVETLKYFEIGFSKEKNRVVIPVRSATYELVGFIGRAITDTQQPRYLYNKGFKRADYLFNLQNAKLHSDVIIVEGSIDAMFVHQAGFSNVVSSLGAAIPKSQINLLKKYFDKIIIFSDNDMAGEAMRDGIIEQCLGKDISVAKVSEGLKDPGEMNTEQIQNAIKFANKII
;
A
#
# COMPACT_ATOMS: atom_id res chain seq x y z
N MET A 1 -20.55 -5.09 9.69
CA MET A 1 -20.16 -4.12 10.75
C MET A 1 -20.80 -2.79 10.42
N ASN A 2 -21.38 -2.08 11.37
CA ASN A 2 -21.99 -0.78 11.12
C ASN A 2 -20.95 0.30 11.46
N LEU A 3 -20.31 0.88 10.44
CA LEU A 3 -19.24 1.87 10.60
C LEU A 3 -19.72 3.10 11.40
N GLU A 4 -20.96 3.53 11.21
CA GLU A 4 -21.58 4.62 11.98
C GLU A 4 -21.59 4.31 13.46
N LYS A 5 -21.94 3.07 13.85
CA LYS A 5 -21.93 2.62 15.24
C LYS A 5 -20.51 2.66 15.81
N GLU A 6 -19.52 2.13 15.09
CA GLU A 6 -18.11 2.14 15.53
C GLU A 6 -17.58 3.57 15.73
N ILE A 7 -17.94 4.49 14.82
CA ILE A 7 -17.58 5.91 14.94
C ILE A 7 -18.21 6.53 16.20
N LYS A 8 -19.50 6.29 16.42
CA LYS A 8 -20.21 6.81 17.61
C LYS A 8 -19.65 6.22 18.89
N ASP A 9 -19.40 4.92 18.92
CA ASP A 9 -18.82 4.23 20.08
C ASP A 9 -17.39 4.75 20.38
N LEU A 10 -16.58 5.00 19.37
CA LEU A 10 -15.25 5.60 19.52
C LEU A 10 -15.35 6.97 20.22
N PHE A 11 -16.24 7.84 19.75
CA PHE A 11 -16.39 9.18 20.31
C PHE A 11 -16.92 9.15 21.74
N LEU A 12 -17.92 8.32 22.01
CA LEU A 12 -18.49 8.16 23.36
C LEU A 12 -17.46 7.63 24.36
N ASN A 13 -16.72 6.59 23.98
CA ASN A 13 -15.73 5.95 24.85
C ASN A 13 -14.52 6.85 25.17
N HIS A 14 -14.29 7.88 24.38
CA HIS A 14 -13.17 8.82 24.55
C HIS A 14 -13.61 10.25 24.89
N ASN A 15 -14.88 10.43 25.33
CA ASN A 15 -15.43 11.71 25.74
C ASN A 15 -15.33 12.81 24.65
N ILE A 16 -15.46 12.43 23.38
CA ILE A 16 -15.49 13.37 22.26
C ILE A 16 -16.95 13.77 22.02
N TYR A 17 -17.24 15.05 22.19
CA TYR A 17 -18.59 15.57 22.10
C TYR A 17 -19.06 15.63 20.63
N ILE A 18 -20.20 14.98 20.35
CA ILE A 18 -20.90 15.04 19.06
C ILE A 18 -21.81 16.24 19.07
N SER A 19 -21.55 17.22 18.20
CA SER A 19 -22.35 18.43 18.09
C SER A 19 -23.61 18.22 17.26
N SER A 20 -23.49 17.49 16.15
CA SER A 20 -24.62 17.11 15.29
C SER A 20 -24.33 15.79 14.55
N SER A 21 -25.40 15.10 14.14
CA SER A 21 -25.32 13.87 13.37
C SER A 21 -26.46 13.86 12.33
N THR A 22 -26.11 13.58 11.08
CA THR A 22 -27.05 13.35 9.96
C THR A 22 -26.94 11.90 9.49
N SER A 23 -27.67 11.53 8.44
CA SER A 23 -27.56 10.21 7.78
C SER A 23 -26.18 9.93 7.16
N ASP A 24 -25.40 10.97 6.87
CA ASP A 24 -24.16 10.88 6.11
C ASP A 24 -22.93 11.38 6.88
N GLU A 25 -23.11 12.28 7.82
CA GLU A 25 -22.00 12.93 8.53
C GLU A 25 -22.26 13.15 10.04
N ILE A 26 -21.19 13.05 10.80
CA ILE A 26 -21.16 13.43 12.22
C ILE A 26 -20.20 14.61 12.36
N ASN A 27 -20.64 15.67 13.05
CA ASN A 27 -19.82 16.81 13.41
C ASN A 27 -19.44 16.75 14.90
N VAL A 28 -18.12 16.86 15.19
CA VAL A 28 -17.58 16.72 16.53
C VAL A 28 -16.55 17.78 16.87
N PHE A 29 -16.30 17.96 18.15
CA PHE A 29 -15.12 18.68 18.63
C PHE A 29 -13.86 17.87 18.30
N CYS A 30 -12.93 18.47 17.57
CA CYS A 30 -11.74 17.78 17.09
C CYS A 30 -10.83 17.35 18.26
N PRO A 31 -10.47 16.08 18.39
CA PRO A 31 -9.63 15.58 19.48
C PRO A 31 -8.15 15.96 19.34
N PHE A 32 -7.74 16.52 18.20
CA PHE A 32 -6.34 16.76 17.88
C PHE A 32 -5.87 18.20 18.17
N HIS A 33 -6.74 19.09 18.62
CA HIS A 33 -6.40 20.44 19.07
C HIS A 33 -7.33 20.91 20.16
N LYS A 34 -6.89 21.85 21.00
CA LYS A 34 -7.77 22.47 21.99
C LYS A 34 -8.85 23.26 21.27
N ASN A 35 -10.10 22.87 21.48
CA ASN A 35 -11.26 23.52 20.89
C ASN A 35 -12.35 23.65 21.97
N SER A 36 -12.70 24.88 22.32
CA SER A 36 -13.72 25.15 23.34
C SER A 36 -15.00 25.77 22.79
N ASN A 37 -15.01 26.26 21.54
CA ASN A 37 -16.07 27.16 21.07
C ASN A 37 -16.92 26.60 19.94
N SER A 38 -16.41 25.67 19.11
CA SER A 38 -17.19 25.11 18.00
C SER A 38 -16.68 23.75 17.55
N ALA A 39 -17.59 22.88 17.15
CA ALA A 39 -17.24 21.61 16.53
C ALA A 39 -16.71 21.88 15.10
N ALA A 40 -15.47 21.47 14.84
CA ALA A 40 -14.77 21.78 13.61
C ALA A 40 -14.35 20.54 12.81
N MET A 41 -14.62 19.33 13.30
CA MET A 41 -14.30 18.09 12.60
C MET A 41 -15.56 17.39 12.11
N TYR A 42 -15.56 17.01 10.86
CA TYR A 42 -16.64 16.24 10.22
C TYR A 42 -16.11 14.87 9.84
N ILE A 43 -16.93 13.85 10.05
CA ILE A 43 -16.65 12.49 9.59
C ILE A 43 -17.86 11.93 8.83
N ASN A 44 -17.61 11.41 7.65
CA ASN A 44 -18.62 10.74 6.85
C ASN A 44 -18.84 9.31 7.38
N VAL A 45 -20.06 8.98 7.78
CA VAL A 45 -20.38 7.70 8.43
C VAL A 45 -20.39 6.50 7.49
N LYS A 46 -20.47 6.74 6.17
CA LYS A 46 -20.45 5.70 5.15
C LYS A 46 -19.04 5.33 4.72
N THR A 47 -18.17 6.35 4.59
CA THR A 47 -16.80 6.18 4.08
C THR A 47 -15.74 6.18 5.18
N GLY A 48 -16.06 6.71 6.36
CA GLY A 48 -15.11 6.92 7.45
C GLY A 48 -14.08 8.02 7.18
N LEU A 49 -14.22 8.78 6.10
CA LEU A 49 -13.34 9.92 5.81
C LEU A 49 -13.70 11.09 6.72
N TRP A 50 -12.69 11.73 7.26
CA TRP A 50 -12.88 12.87 8.18
C TRP A 50 -11.89 13.99 7.88
N GLN A 51 -12.29 15.20 8.26
CA GLN A 51 -11.46 16.40 8.15
C GLN A 51 -11.81 17.39 9.24
N CYS A 52 -10.77 17.99 9.84
CA CYS A 52 -10.91 19.16 10.69
C CYS A 52 -10.77 20.44 9.86
N PHE A 53 -11.75 21.32 9.93
CA PHE A 53 -11.79 22.59 9.21
C PHE A 53 -11.17 23.77 10.02
N ASN A 54 -10.63 23.50 11.19
CA ASN A 54 -9.86 24.52 11.92
C ASN A 54 -8.52 24.75 11.20
N PRO A 55 -8.19 25.98 10.75
CA PRO A 55 -6.99 26.26 9.97
C PRO A 55 -5.67 25.90 10.67
N SER A 56 -5.64 25.98 12.01
CA SER A 56 -4.44 25.63 12.80
C SER A 56 -4.25 24.13 12.99
N CYS A 57 -5.29 23.31 12.73
CA CYS A 57 -5.25 21.86 12.81
C CYS A 57 -5.15 21.22 11.44
N ALA A 58 -6.09 21.51 10.55
CA ALA A 58 -6.23 20.99 9.17
C ALA A 58 -6.02 19.48 8.99
N LYS A 59 -6.05 18.69 10.08
CA LYS A 59 -5.87 17.24 10.04
C LYS A 59 -7.06 16.58 9.34
N LYS A 60 -6.76 15.55 8.57
CA LYS A 60 -7.73 14.74 7.83
C LYS A 60 -7.25 13.30 7.71
N GLY A 61 -8.15 12.38 7.40
CA GLY A 61 -7.81 10.98 7.23
C GLY A 61 -9.02 10.07 7.10
N ASN A 62 -8.78 8.77 7.29
CA ASN A 62 -9.83 7.76 7.39
C ASN A 62 -10.10 7.35 8.85
N PHE A 63 -11.14 6.52 9.05
CA PHE A 63 -11.55 6.10 10.39
C PHE A 63 -10.44 5.39 11.19
N ARG A 64 -9.54 4.66 10.55
CA ARG A 64 -8.43 3.99 11.22
C ARG A 64 -7.39 4.97 11.76
N GLN A 65 -7.05 5.96 10.95
CA GLN A 65 -6.14 7.03 11.37
C GLN A 65 -6.77 7.84 12.51
N LEU A 66 -8.09 8.04 12.47
CA LEU A 66 -8.83 8.66 13.56
C LEU A 66 -8.78 7.80 14.82
N TYR A 67 -9.08 6.51 14.69
CA TYR A 67 -9.07 5.56 15.80
C TYR A 67 -7.68 5.48 16.43
N PHE A 68 -6.64 5.32 15.62
CA PHE A 68 -5.26 5.30 16.10
C PHE A 68 -4.88 6.63 16.78
N GLY A 69 -5.22 7.75 16.18
CA GLY A 69 -4.92 9.07 16.73
C GLY A 69 -5.61 9.35 18.06
N ILE A 70 -6.77 8.73 18.33
CA ILE A 70 -7.51 8.88 19.58
C ILE A 70 -7.04 7.86 20.62
N THR A 71 -6.83 6.60 20.23
CA THR A 71 -6.63 5.48 21.16
C THR A 71 -5.17 5.06 21.33
N GLY A 72 -4.30 5.43 20.39
CA GLY A 72 -2.93 4.90 20.29
C GLY A 72 -2.85 3.43 19.86
N LYS A 73 -3.98 2.80 19.51
CA LYS A 73 -4.07 1.37 19.15
C LYS A 73 -4.54 1.20 17.71
N SER A 74 -4.03 0.16 17.03
CA SER A 74 -4.52 -0.20 15.71
C SER A 74 -5.97 -0.71 15.78
N PHE A 75 -6.82 -0.28 14.86
CA PHE A 75 -8.18 -0.80 14.74
C PHE A 75 -8.12 -2.26 14.26
N GLY A 76 -8.83 -3.16 14.95
CA GLY A 76 -8.66 -4.61 14.86
C GLY A 76 -8.71 -5.23 13.44
N LYS A 77 -8.02 -6.37 13.29
CA LYS A 77 -7.86 -7.10 12.01
C LYS A 77 -9.18 -7.50 11.31
N SER A 78 -10.25 -7.78 12.06
CA SER A 78 -11.53 -8.22 11.47
C SER A 78 -12.23 -7.10 10.68
N ALA A 79 -12.15 -5.87 11.14
CA ALA A 79 -12.73 -4.72 10.47
C ALA A 79 -12.00 -4.36 9.15
N LEU A 80 -10.75 -4.78 8.99
CA LEU A 80 -9.99 -4.61 7.76
C LEU A 80 -10.56 -5.42 6.60
N ILE A 81 -10.96 -6.64 6.90
CA ILE A 81 -11.49 -7.58 5.91
C ILE A 81 -12.83 -7.07 5.39
N ASP A 82 -13.67 -6.49 6.27
CA ASP A 82 -15.00 -6.00 5.89
C ASP A 82 -14.93 -4.70 5.06
N VAL A 83 -14.00 -3.78 5.38
CA VAL A 83 -13.79 -2.56 4.57
C VAL A 83 -13.18 -2.89 3.21
N ILE A 84 -12.24 -3.82 3.17
CA ILE A 84 -11.66 -4.34 1.91
C ILE A 84 -12.72 -5.06 1.08
N ALA A 85 -13.61 -5.85 1.71
CA ALA A 85 -14.72 -6.51 1.03
C ALA A 85 -15.73 -5.48 0.48
N LEU A 86 -16.05 -4.44 1.26
CA LEU A 86 -16.96 -3.36 0.83
C LEU A 86 -16.36 -2.48 -0.28
N GLU A 87 -15.07 -2.18 -0.22
CA GLU A 87 -14.37 -1.49 -1.31
C GLU A 87 -14.29 -2.36 -2.57
N LYS A 88 -14.10 -3.68 -2.42
CA LYS A 88 -14.19 -4.63 -3.54
C LYS A 88 -15.62 -4.67 -4.15
N GLU A 89 -16.67 -4.67 -3.33
CA GLU A 89 -18.06 -4.58 -3.82
C GLU A 89 -18.36 -3.24 -4.49
N LEU A 90 -17.97 -2.11 -3.90
CA LEU A 90 -18.15 -0.78 -4.49
C LEU A 90 -17.40 -0.64 -5.83
N ASN A 91 -16.22 -1.24 -5.94
CA ASN A 91 -15.46 -1.26 -7.19
C ASN A 91 -16.12 -2.15 -8.25
N LYS A 92 -16.81 -3.23 -7.86
CA LYS A 92 -17.58 -4.07 -8.78
C LYS A 92 -18.70 -3.28 -9.50
N TYR A 93 -19.32 -2.31 -8.81
CA TYR A 93 -20.33 -1.43 -9.40
C TYR A 93 -19.74 -0.29 -10.23
N LYS A 94 -18.49 0.12 -10.02
CA LYS A 94 -17.80 1.14 -10.84
C LYS A 94 -17.22 0.59 -12.14
N HIS A 95 -17.05 -0.73 -12.25
CA HIS A 95 -16.43 -1.38 -13.42
C HIS A 95 -17.31 -1.39 -14.70
N GLU A 96 -18.57 -0.97 -14.64
CA GLU A 96 -19.41 -0.91 -15.84
C GLU A 96 -19.07 0.22 -16.83
N TYR A 97 -18.11 1.12 -16.53
CA TYR A 97 -17.95 2.34 -17.30
C TYR A 97 -16.58 2.70 -17.89
N ALA A 98 -15.51 1.96 -17.70
CA ALA A 98 -14.27 2.26 -18.45
C ALA A 98 -13.08 1.33 -18.15
N VAL A 99 -13.01 0.14 -18.66
CA VAL A 99 -11.72 -0.54 -18.93
C VAL A 99 -11.85 -1.42 -20.15
N ASP A 100 -10.90 -1.29 -21.06
CA ASP A 100 -10.69 -2.22 -22.16
C ASP A 100 -10.69 -3.66 -21.61
N ASN A 101 -11.73 -4.43 -21.96
CA ASN A 101 -12.02 -5.79 -21.47
C ASN A 101 -10.97 -6.86 -21.86
N SER A 102 -9.76 -6.46 -22.24
CA SER A 102 -8.71 -7.38 -22.69
C SER A 102 -7.93 -8.06 -21.55
N LEU A 103 -8.19 -7.72 -20.30
CA LEU A 103 -7.48 -8.25 -19.13
C LEU A 103 -8.47 -8.78 -18.08
N ASN A 104 -8.83 -10.05 -18.22
CA ASN A 104 -9.62 -10.73 -17.21
C ASN A 104 -8.68 -11.35 -16.18
N ILE A 105 -8.86 -11.01 -14.90
CA ILE A 105 -8.09 -11.60 -13.81
C ILE A 105 -8.33 -13.12 -13.71
N ASP A 106 -9.50 -13.57 -14.12
CA ASP A 106 -9.86 -15.00 -14.10
C ASP A 106 -8.99 -15.83 -15.06
N ASP A 107 -8.46 -15.19 -16.13
CA ASP A 107 -7.58 -15.87 -17.11
C ASP A 107 -6.18 -16.14 -16.56
N ILE A 108 -5.78 -15.48 -15.48
CA ILE A 108 -4.47 -15.59 -14.85
C ILE A 108 -4.52 -16.10 -13.42
N ALA A 109 -5.71 -16.13 -12.81
CA ALA A 109 -5.89 -16.70 -11.49
C ALA A 109 -5.52 -18.18 -11.49
N ILE A 110 -4.85 -18.63 -10.44
CA ILE A 110 -4.48 -20.03 -10.26
C ILE A 110 -5.20 -20.63 -9.04
N ASP A 111 -5.44 -21.91 -9.10
CA ASP A 111 -5.81 -22.70 -7.92
C ASP A 111 -4.54 -23.04 -7.15
N TYR A 112 -4.27 -22.33 -6.04
CA TYR A 112 -3.05 -22.50 -5.24
C TYR A 112 -2.89 -23.90 -4.63
N GLU A 113 -3.94 -24.71 -4.61
CA GLU A 113 -3.85 -26.09 -4.14
C GLU A 113 -3.41 -27.06 -5.27
N LYS A 114 -3.76 -26.74 -6.52
CA LYS A 114 -3.50 -27.60 -7.68
C LYS A 114 -2.37 -27.11 -8.58
N ASP A 115 -2.25 -25.79 -8.73
CA ASP A 115 -1.38 -25.16 -9.73
C ASP A 115 -0.16 -24.46 -9.12
N ILE A 116 0.15 -24.71 -7.83
CA ILE A 116 1.22 -24.04 -7.11
C ILE A 116 2.59 -24.23 -7.79
N ASP A 117 2.81 -25.36 -8.45
CA ASP A 117 4.05 -25.65 -9.18
C ASP A 117 4.33 -24.65 -10.30
N LEU A 118 3.32 -23.97 -10.83
CA LEU A 118 3.51 -22.88 -11.79
C LEU A 118 4.26 -21.68 -11.21
N LEU A 119 4.31 -21.57 -9.88
CA LEU A 119 4.99 -20.52 -9.15
C LEU A 119 6.33 -20.94 -8.52
N ASN A 120 6.84 -22.16 -8.84
CA ASN A 120 8.07 -22.71 -8.26
C ASN A 120 9.26 -21.75 -8.35
N THR A 121 9.40 -20.98 -9.42
CA THR A 121 10.47 -19.97 -9.55
C THR A 121 10.46 -18.89 -8.47
N LEU A 122 9.30 -18.58 -7.88
CA LEU A 122 9.18 -17.66 -6.76
C LEU A 122 9.38 -18.37 -5.42
N ILE A 123 8.88 -19.60 -5.30
CA ILE A 123 9.01 -20.43 -4.10
C ILE A 123 10.48 -20.81 -3.87
N GLU A 124 11.19 -21.24 -4.91
CA GLU A 124 12.63 -21.54 -4.87
C GLU A 124 13.49 -20.34 -4.48
N ARG A 125 13.00 -19.12 -4.77
CA ARG A 125 13.61 -17.88 -4.29
C ARG A 125 13.33 -17.58 -2.81
N GLY A 126 12.43 -18.32 -2.15
CA GLY A 126 12.10 -18.18 -0.73
C GLY A 126 10.77 -17.48 -0.44
N LEU A 127 9.94 -17.18 -1.45
CA LEU A 127 8.59 -16.67 -1.20
C LEU A 127 7.64 -17.79 -0.79
N ASN A 128 6.90 -17.58 0.30
CA ASN A 128 5.92 -18.54 0.79
C ASN A 128 4.55 -18.35 0.09
N VAL A 129 3.72 -19.38 0.20
CA VAL A 129 2.40 -19.43 -0.45
C VAL A 129 1.46 -18.35 0.05
N GLU A 130 1.52 -18.01 1.34
CA GLU A 130 0.70 -16.96 1.95
C GLU A 130 0.99 -15.59 1.32
N THR A 131 2.26 -15.28 1.10
CA THR A 131 2.68 -14.06 0.41
C THR A 131 2.20 -14.05 -1.05
N LEU A 132 2.34 -15.16 -1.76
CA LEU A 132 1.87 -15.26 -3.15
C LEU A 132 0.35 -15.08 -3.25
N LYS A 133 -0.42 -15.67 -2.32
CA LYS A 133 -1.88 -15.48 -2.22
C LYS A 133 -2.24 -14.04 -1.88
N TYR A 134 -1.53 -13.41 -0.95
CA TYR A 134 -1.77 -12.01 -0.57
C TYR A 134 -1.66 -11.05 -1.75
N PHE A 135 -0.66 -11.27 -2.61
CA PHE A 135 -0.44 -10.44 -3.80
C PHE A 135 -1.20 -10.95 -5.04
N GLU A 136 -2.06 -11.96 -4.90
CA GLU A 136 -2.88 -12.52 -5.98
C GLU A 136 -2.01 -12.97 -7.18
N ILE A 137 -0.84 -13.54 -6.91
CA ILE A 137 0.10 -13.96 -7.96
C ILE A 137 -0.52 -15.06 -8.80
N GLY A 138 -0.55 -14.85 -10.10
CA GLY A 138 -1.11 -15.78 -11.06
C GLY A 138 -0.08 -16.29 -12.06
N PHE A 139 -0.57 -16.98 -13.07
CA PHE A 139 0.26 -17.55 -14.13
C PHE A 139 -0.43 -17.45 -15.49
N SER A 140 0.24 -16.90 -16.48
CA SER A 140 -0.22 -16.93 -17.87
C SER A 140 0.34 -18.16 -18.57
N LYS A 141 -0.52 -19.17 -18.83
CA LYS A 141 -0.14 -20.36 -19.60
C LYS A 141 0.23 -20.00 -21.05
N GLU A 142 -0.46 -19.02 -21.65
CA GLU A 142 -0.17 -18.53 -23.02
C GLU A 142 1.23 -17.94 -23.15
N LYS A 143 1.63 -17.09 -22.19
CA LYS A 143 2.93 -16.41 -22.20
C LYS A 143 4.01 -17.16 -21.46
N ASN A 144 3.64 -18.24 -20.76
CA ASN A 144 4.51 -19.02 -19.88
C ASN A 144 5.26 -18.12 -18.88
N ARG A 145 4.49 -17.29 -18.12
CA ARG A 145 5.03 -16.31 -17.18
C ARG A 145 4.27 -16.29 -15.88
N VAL A 146 4.96 -16.10 -14.78
CA VAL A 146 4.34 -15.65 -13.54
C VAL A 146 3.73 -14.27 -13.76
N VAL A 147 2.51 -14.05 -13.31
CA VAL A 147 1.79 -12.78 -13.47
C VAL A 147 1.56 -12.14 -12.13
N ILE A 148 1.99 -10.87 -12.04
CA ILE A 148 1.88 -10.04 -10.85
C ILE A 148 0.86 -8.94 -11.16
N PRO A 149 -0.35 -8.98 -10.54
CA PRO A 149 -1.34 -7.93 -10.75
C PRO A 149 -0.93 -6.64 -10.05
N VAL A 150 -1.21 -5.51 -10.70
CA VAL A 150 -1.03 -4.18 -10.13
C VAL A 150 -2.38 -3.53 -9.95
N ARG A 151 -2.67 -3.07 -8.74
CA ARG A 151 -3.92 -2.41 -8.40
C ARG A 151 -3.71 -0.93 -8.11
N SER A 152 -4.71 -0.13 -8.45
CA SER A 152 -4.76 1.28 -8.06
C SER A 152 -4.91 1.43 -6.55
N ALA A 153 -4.77 2.66 -6.05
CA ALA A 153 -5.07 2.97 -4.65
C ALA A 153 -6.53 2.64 -4.24
N THR A 154 -7.44 2.45 -5.20
CA THR A 154 -8.85 2.08 -4.99
C THR A 154 -9.15 0.61 -5.28
N TYR A 155 -8.12 -0.25 -5.32
CA TYR A 155 -8.19 -1.70 -5.59
C TYR A 155 -8.57 -2.08 -7.04
N GLU A 156 -8.70 -1.14 -7.95
CA GLU A 156 -8.95 -1.44 -9.36
C GLU A 156 -7.72 -2.11 -9.97
N LEU A 157 -7.93 -3.17 -10.74
CA LEU A 157 -6.85 -3.79 -11.50
C LEU A 157 -6.47 -2.86 -12.66
N VAL A 158 -5.24 -2.33 -12.64
CA VAL A 158 -4.76 -1.34 -13.61
C VAL A 158 -3.71 -1.89 -14.56
N GLY A 159 -3.15 -3.04 -14.24
CA GLY A 159 -2.18 -3.70 -15.10
C GLY A 159 -1.63 -4.98 -14.54
N PHE A 160 -0.81 -5.65 -15.35
CA PHE A 160 -0.09 -6.86 -15.01
C PHE A 160 1.37 -6.76 -15.37
N ILE A 161 2.20 -7.45 -14.60
CA ILE A 161 3.61 -7.66 -14.88
C ILE A 161 3.82 -9.16 -15.08
N GLY A 162 4.19 -9.56 -16.28
CA GLY A 162 4.58 -10.93 -16.58
C GLY A 162 6.08 -11.13 -16.34
N ARG A 163 6.46 -11.91 -15.32
CA ARG A 163 7.85 -12.24 -15.03
C ARG A 163 8.25 -13.54 -15.74
N ALA A 164 9.40 -13.52 -16.40
CA ALA A 164 10.03 -14.71 -16.97
C ALA A 164 10.30 -15.78 -15.89
N ILE A 165 10.03 -17.04 -16.21
CA ILE A 165 10.28 -18.19 -15.33
C ILE A 165 11.66 -18.82 -15.57
N THR A 166 12.34 -18.45 -16.67
CA THR A 166 13.69 -18.89 -16.99
C THR A 166 14.56 -17.69 -17.37
N ASP A 167 15.87 -17.80 -17.22
CA ASP A 167 16.81 -16.74 -17.57
C ASP A 167 16.93 -16.53 -19.08
N THR A 168 16.61 -17.53 -19.87
CA THR A 168 16.61 -17.46 -21.35
C THR A 168 15.40 -16.75 -21.93
N GLN A 169 14.33 -16.59 -21.13
CA GLN A 169 13.10 -15.96 -21.58
C GLN A 169 13.21 -14.43 -21.54
N GLN A 170 13.17 -13.80 -22.69
CA GLN A 170 13.28 -12.35 -22.85
C GLN A 170 11.96 -11.71 -23.32
N PRO A 171 11.67 -10.46 -22.93
CA PRO A 171 12.32 -9.71 -21.85
C PRO A 171 12.03 -10.33 -20.48
N ARG A 172 12.88 -10.08 -19.48
CA ARG A 172 12.67 -10.58 -18.10
C ARG A 172 11.34 -10.15 -17.50
N TYR A 173 10.89 -8.94 -17.80
CA TYR A 173 9.59 -8.39 -17.42
C TYR A 173 8.81 -7.94 -18.64
N LEU A 174 7.56 -8.36 -18.75
CA LEU A 174 6.62 -7.99 -19.79
C LEU A 174 5.42 -7.28 -19.12
N TYR A 175 5.08 -6.11 -19.62
CA TYR A 175 3.93 -5.34 -19.16
C TYR A 175 2.78 -5.47 -20.15
N ASN A 176 1.54 -5.51 -19.67
CA ASN A 176 0.39 -5.49 -20.58
C ASN A 176 0.27 -4.15 -21.31
N LYS A 177 -0.29 -4.20 -22.51
CA LYS A 177 -0.50 -3.02 -23.37
C LYS A 177 -1.38 -2.00 -22.63
N GLY A 178 -0.98 -0.74 -22.65
CA GLY A 178 -1.72 0.36 -22.01
C GLY A 178 -1.43 0.57 -20.53
N PHE A 179 -0.75 -0.34 -19.86
CA PHE A 179 -0.39 -0.14 -18.45
C PHE A 179 0.68 0.96 -18.30
N LYS A 180 0.29 2.04 -17.64
CA LYS A 180 1.17 3.18 -17.35
C LYS A 180 1.79 3.00 -15.96
N ARG A 181 2.76 2.09 -15.83
CA ARG A 181 3.41 1.76 -14.54
C ARG A 181 3.88 2.99 -13.74
N ALA A 182 4.29 4.05 -14.44
CA ALA A 182 4.73 5.30 -13.83
C ALA A 182 3.67 5.99 -12.95
N ASP A 183 2.40 5.71 -13.18
CA ASP A 183 1.29 6.35 -12.46
C ASP A 183 0.90 5.58 -11.18
N TYR A 184 1.52 4.43 -10.92
CA TYR A 184 1.13 3.53 -9.83
C TYR A 184 2.34 3.14 -8.96
N LEU A 185 2.08 2.91 -7.67
CA LEU A 185 2.97 2.20 -6.76
C LEU A 185 2.35 0.82 -6.50
N PHE A 186 3.15 -0.23 -6.66
CA PHE A 186 2.73 -1.59 -6.32
C PHE A 186 2.39 -1.69 -4.83
N ASN A 187 1.30 -2.36 -4.49
CA ASN A 187 0.78 -2.52 -3.13
C ASN A 187 0.30 -1.22 -2.43
N LEU A 188 0.16 -0.12 -3.14
CA LEU A 188 -0.31 1.13 -2.54
C LEU A 188 -1.69 0.99 -1.89
N GLN A 189 -2.58 0.18 -2.48
CA GLN A 189 -3.94 -0.05 -1.98
C GLN A 189 -3.97 -0.57 -0.54
N ASN A 190 -2.94 -1.33 -0.13
CA ASN A 190 -2.81 -1.85 1.22
C ASN A 190 -1.92 -0.94 2.09
N ALA A 191 -0.77 -0.51 1.55
CA ALA A 191 0.19 0.31 2.28
C ALA A 191 -0.39 1.66 2.74
N LYS A 192 -1.28 2.29 1.96
CA LYS A 192 -1.95 3.57 2.33
C LYS A 192 -2.76 3.53 3.62
N LEU A 193 -2.95 2.35 4.20
CA LEU A 193 -3.62 2.18 5.50
C LEU A 193 -2.69 2.51 6.69
N HIS A 194 -1.42 2.75 6.41
CA HIS A 194 -0.40 3.16 7.37
C HIS A 194 -0.02 4.62 7.14
N SER A 195 0.56 5.27 8.15
CA SER A 195 1.10 6.63 8.04
C SER A 195 2.55 6.65 7.55
N ASP A 196 3.24 5.51 7.65
CA ASP A 196 4.60 5.27 7.21
C ASP A 196 4.63 4.25 6.08
N VAL A 197 5.64 4.32 5.24
CA VAL A 197 5.83 3.43 4.10
C VAL A 197 7.28 3.02 3.92
N ILE A 198 7.49 1.79 3.50
CA ILE A 198 8.77 1.30 2.99
C ILE A 198 8.67 1.28 1.47
N ILE A 199 9.59 1.94 0.77
CA ILE A 199 9.62 1.92 -0.68
C ILE A 199 10.84 1.16 -1.19
N VAL A 200 10.58 0.19 -2.08
CA VAL A 200 11.57 -0.62 -2.80
C VAL A 200 11.43 -0.44 -4.31
N GLU A 201 12.35 -0.98 -5.11
CA GLU A 201 12.31 -0.87 -6.57
C GLU A 201 11.39 -1.89 -7.22
N GLY A 202 11.59 -3.15 -6.92
CA GLY A 202 10.91 -4.27 -7.55
C GLY A 202 9.68 -4.77 -6.82
N SER A 203 8.70 -5.31 -7.56
CA SER A 203 7.54 -5.96 -6.95
C SER A 203 7.91 -7.21 -6.15
N ILE A 204 8.97 -7.92 -6.56
CA ILE A 204 9.47 -9.10 -5.83
C ILE A 204 10.10 -8.68 -4.50
N ASP A 205 10.87 -7.59 -4.48
CA ASP A 205 11.46 -7.06 -3.25
C ASP A 205 10.38 -6.65 -2.26
N ALA A 206 9.31 -6.02 -2.77
CA ALA A 206 8.14 -5.71 -1.95
C ALA A 206 7.49 -6.96 -1.35
N MET A 207 7.45 -8.08 -2.07
CA MET A 207 6.94 -9.34 -1.54
C MET A 207 7.83 -9.90 -0.41
N PHE A 208 9.16 -9.84 -0.54
CA PHE A 208 10.09 -10.25 0.51
C PHE A 208 9.98 -9.36 1.76
N VAL A 209 9.91 -8.06 1.57
CA VAL A 209 9.71 -7.11 2.69
C VAL A 209 8.36 -7.35 3.37
N HIS A 210 7.30 -7.61 2.60
CA HIS A 210 6.00 -7.99 3.15
C HIS A 210 6.07 -9.30 3.95
N GLN A 211 6.74 -10.31 3.40
CA GLN A 211 6.94 -11.62 4.06
C GLN A 211 7.73 -11.48 5.36
N ALA A 212 8.64 -10.52 5.44
CA ALA A 212 9.38 -10.18 6.66
C ALA A 212 8.52 -9.48 7.73
N GLY A 213 7.23 -9.22 7.47
CA GLY A 213 6.26 -8.68 8.43
C GLY A 213 5.84 -7.23 8.18
N PHE A 214 6.25 -6.60 7.09
CA PHE A 214 5.97 -5.19 6.79
C PHE A 214 4.88 -5.04 5.72
N SER A 215 3.63 -4.89 6.15
CA SER A 215 2.48 -4.70 5.23
C SER A 215 2.43 -3.31 4.58
N ASN A 216 3.19 -2.34 5.12
CA ASN A 216 3.31 -0.97 4.65
C ASN A 216 4.38 -0.78 3.55
N VAL A 217 4.71 -1.83 2.80
CA VAL A 217 5.68 -1.78 1.70
C VAL A 217 5.01 -1.46 0.37
N VAL A 218 5.68 -0.64 -0.45
CA VAL A 218 5.32 -0.36 -1.85
C VAL A 218 6.53 -0.52 -2.76
N SER A 219 6.30 -0.72 -4.07
CA SER A 219 7.40 -0.66 -5.04
C SER A 219 7.10 0.35 -6.15
N SER A 220 8.17 1.00 -6.65
CA SER A 220 8.14 1.92 -7.79
C SER A 220 7.98 1.22 -9.14
N LEU A 221 8.06 -0.12 -9.17
CA LEU A 221 8.04 -0.93 -10.37
C LEU A 221 9.22 -0.64 -11.33
N GLY A 222 10.35 -0.27 -10.78
CA GLY A 222 11.60 0.02 -11.48
C GLY A 222 12.42 1.09 -10.79
N ALA A 223 13.68 1.23 -11.16
CA ALA A 223 14.66 2.10 -10.50
C ALA A 223 14.37 3.61 -10.60
N ALA A 224 13.68 4.06 -11.63
CA ALA A 224 13.30 5.46 -11.75
C ALA A 224 12.00 5.74 -10.99
N ILE A 225 11.98 6.79 -10.16
CA ILE A 225 10.77 7.24 -9.49
C ILE A 225 10.20 8.50 -10.14
N PRO A 226 9.13 8.38 -10.95
CA PRO A 226 8.53 9.51 -11.63
C PRO A 226 7.74 10.40 -10.66
N LYS A 227 7.53 11.66 -11.07
CA LYS A 227 6.82 12.68 -10.27
C LYS A 227 5.42 12.25 -9.84
N SER A 228 4.72 11.47 -10.65
CA SER A 228 3.41 10.89 -10.30
C SER A 228 3.49 10.00 -9.06
N GLN A 229 4.50 9.12 -8.97
CA GLN A 229 4.72 8.25 -7.81
C GLN A 229 5.19 9.05 -6.58
N ILE A 230 6.03 10.07 -6.75
CA ILE A 230 6.39 11.01 -5.69
C ILE A 230 5.14 11.69 -5.10
N ASN A 231 4.21 12.11 -5.96
CA ASN A 231 2.95 12.69 -5.50
C ASN A 231 2.10 11.70 -4.70
N LEU A 232 2.11 10.41 -5.06
CA LEU A 232 1.44 9.37 -4.28
C LEU A 232 2.09 9.19 -2.90
N LEU A 233 3.43 9.14 -2.83
CA LEU A 233 4.15 9.08 -1.56
C LEU A 233 3.79 10.27 -0.66
N LYS A 234 3.87 11.48 -1.18
CA LYS A 234 3.52 12.71 -0.44
C LYS A 234 2.08 12.74 0.04
N LYS A 235 1.16 12.21 -0.78
CA LYS A 235 -0.27 12.24 -0.50
C LYS A 235 -0.66 11.29 0.63
N TYR A 236 -0.05 10.11 0.67
CA TYR A 236 -0.55 9.04 1.54
C TYR A 236 0.29 8.83 2.80
N PHE A 237 1.55 9.27 2.83
CA PHE A 237 2.47 8.93 3.91
C PHE A 237 3.13 10.17 4.53
N ASP A 238 3.38 10.10 5.83
CA ASP A 238 4.10 11.12 6.58
C ASP A 238 5.57 10.74 6.77
N LYS A 239 5.85 9.43 6.84
CA LYS A 239 7.20 8.87 6.96
C LYS A 239 7.49 7.91 5.81
N ILE A 240 8.70 8.02 5.25
CA ILE A 240 9.17 7.21 4.13
C ILE A 240 10.48 6.54 4.51
N ILE A 241 10.51 5.21 4.47
CA ILE A 241 11.74 4.43 4.61
C ILE A 241 12.14 3.97 3.20
N ILE A 242 13.24 4.47 2.70
CA ILE A 242 13.76 4.11 1.38
C ILE A 242 14.63 2.87 1.54
N PHE A 243 14.31 1.81 0.80
CA PHE A 243 15.05 0.55 0.84
C PHE A 243 15.35 0.12 -0.61
N SER A 244 16.24 0.90 -1.25
CA SER A 244 16.63 0.72 -2.65
C SER A 244 17.70 -0.36 -2.82
N ASP A 245 17.88 -0.83 -4.06
CA ASP A 245 18.95 -1.73 -4.46
C ASP A 245 20.33 -1.11 -4.19
N ASN A 246 21.33 -1.96 -4.02
CA ASN A 246 22.71 -1.55 -3.74
C ASN A 246 23.49 -1.34 -5.04
N ASP A 247 22.93 -0.50 -5.94
CA ASP A 247 23.55 -0.12 -7.21
C ASP A 247 23.30 1.36 -7.54
N MET A 248 23.89 1.85 -8.64
CA MET A 248 23.76 3.25 -9.07
C MET A 248 22.30 3.67 -9.35
N ALA A 249 21.47 2.74 -9.78
CA ALA A 249 20.06 3.02 -10.06
C ALA A 249 19.27 3.20 -8.77
N GLY A 250 19.55 2.35 -7.75
CA GLY A 250 18.99 2.49 -6.41
C GLY A 250 19.44 3.76 -5.71
N GLU A 251 20.69 4.18 -5.90
CA GLU A 251 21.19 5.47 -5.41
C GLU A 251 20.41 6.64 -6.03
N ALA A 252 20.23 6.61 -7.35
CA ALA A 252 19.48 7.66 -8.06
C ALA A 252 18.01 7.73 -7.62
N MET A 253 17.36 6.58 -7.40
CA MET A 253 16.00 6.53 -6.85
C MET A 253 15.95 7.13 -5.44
N ARG A 254 16.85 6.74 -4.57
CA ARG A 254 16.97 7.24 -3.20
C ARG A 254 17.09 8.77 -3.19
N ASP A 255 18.07 9.29 -3.94
CA ASP A 255 18.37 10.71 -3.99
C ASP A 255 17.19 11.51 -4.56
N GLY A 256 16.52 10.97 -5.59
CA GLY A 256 15.32 11.57 -6.17
C GLY A 256 14.13 11.62 -5.19
N ILE A 257 13.97 10.62 -4.31
CA ILE A 257 12.94 10.64 -3.26
C ILE A 257 13.29 11.69 -2.20
N ILE A 258 14.54 11.72 -1.72
CA ILE A 258 14.99 12.67 -0.71
C ILE A 258 14.78 14.09 -1.19
N GLU A 259 15.21 14.41 -2.42
CA GLU A 259 15.09 15.75 -3.00
C GLU A 259 13.63 16.18 -3.16
N GLN A 260 12.77 15.30 -3.64
CA GLN A 260 11.39 15.66 -3.98
C GLN A 260 10.39 15.51 -2.84
N CYS A 261 10.71 14.74 -1.78
CA CYS A 261 9.85 14.56 -0.60
C CYS A 261 10.27 15.41 0.60
N LEU A 262 10.94 16.54 0.38
CA LEU A 262 11.28 17.49 1.45
C LEU A 262 10.05 17.82 2.31
N GLY A 263 10.22 17.80 3.63
CA GLY A 263 9.14 18.00 4.61
C GLY A 263 8.43 16.72 5.06
N LYS A 264 8.88 15.54 4.57
CA LYS A 264 8.52 14.23 5.10
C LYS A 264 9.63 13.72 6.03
N ASP A 265 9.28 12.84 6.98
CA ASP A 265 10.26 12.08 7.77
C ASP A 265 10.87 11.00 6.88
N ILE A 266 12.15 11.12 6.53
CA ILE A 266 12.82 10.20 5.59
C ILE A 266 13.93 9.45 6.30
N SER A 267 13.91 8.14 6.17
CA SER A 267 14.98 7.24 6.62
C SER A 267 15.43 6.33 5.46
N VAL A 268 16.66 5.86 5.52
CA VAL A 268 17.24 4.95 4.52
C VAL A 268 17.64 3.64 5.20
N ALA A 269 17.01 2.55 4.78
CA ALA A 269 17.43 1.19 5.09
C ALA A 269 18.49 0.74 4.09
N LYS A 270 19.45 -0.05 4.54
CA LYS A 270 20.57 -0.52 3.71
C LYS A 270 20.46 -2.01 3.45
N VAL A 271 20.67 -2.41 2.21
CA VAL A 271 20.89 -3.82 1.84
C VAL A 271 22.16 -4.30 2.50
N SER A 272 22.17 -5.54 3.00
CA SER A 272 23.33 -6.16 3.65
C SER A 272 24.52 -6.22 2.70
N GLU A 273 25.72 -6.07 3.24
CA GLU A 273 26.95 -6.11 2.47
C GLU A 273 27.07 -7.42 1.66
N GLY A 274 27.46 -7.30 0.40
CA GLY A 274 27.58 -8.42 -0.52
C GLY A 274 26.28 -8.85 -1.20
N LEU A 275 25.13 -8.30 -0.80
CA LEU A 275 23.84 -8.53 -1.45
C LEU A 275 23.44 -7.36 -2.35
N LYS A 276 22.63 -7.64 -3.36
CA LYS A 276 22.24 -6.67 -4.37
C LYS A 276 20.96 -5.90 -4.01
N ASP A 277 19.95 -6.61 -3.60
CA ASP A 277 18.60 -6.08 -3.40
C ASP A 277 17.94 -6.69 -2.16
N PRO A 278 16.83 -6.13 -1.66
CA PRO A 278 16.10 -6.69 -0.52
C PRO A 278 15.59 -8.11 -0.75
N GLY A 279 15.37 -8.53 -2.01
CA GLY A 279 14.92 -9.87 -2.37
C GLY A 279 15.99 -10.96 -2.22
N GLU A 280 17.27 -10.58 -2.01
CA GLU A 280 18.37 -11.50 -1.68
C GLU A 280 18.59 -11.64 -0.16
N MET A 281 17.92 -10.80 0.65
CA MET A 281 18.05 -10.80 2.11
C MET A 281 17.09 -11.80 2.76
N ASN A 282 17.53 -12.38 3.88
CA ASN A 282 16.62 -13.16 4.72
C ASN A 282 15.74 -12.24 5.60
N THR A 283 14.73 -12.84 6.24
CA THR A 283 13.76 -12.11 7.08
C THR A 283 14.42 -11.28 8.18
N GLU A 284 15.41 -11.83 8.90
CA GLU A 284 16.09 -11.13 9.98
C GLU A 284 16.92 -9.94 9.46
N GLN A 285 17.60 -10.10 8.33
CA GLN A 285 18.35 -9.02 7.69
C GLN A 285 17.42 -7.88 7.26
N ILE A 286 16.27 -8.19 6.65
CA ILE A 286 15.27 -7.18 6.27
C ILE A 286 14.74 -6.45 7.51
N GLN A 287 14.36 -7.18 8.55
CA GLN A 287 13.86 -6.60 9.81
C GLN A 287 14.89 -5.68 10.46
N ASN A 288 16.14 -6.09 10.52
CA ASN A 288 17.23 -5.28 11.07
C ASN A 288 17.51 -4.04 10.20
N ALA A 289 17.54 -4.17 8.88
CA ALA A 289 17.75 -3.04 7.98
C ALA A 289 16.68 -1.95 8.15
N ILE A 290 15.42 -2.34 8.29
CA ILE A 290 14.30 -1.41 8.49
C ILE A 290 14.32 -0.82 9.90
N LYS A 291 14.56 -1.64 10.92
CA LYS A 291 14.63 -1.20 12.31
C LYS A 291 15.73 -0.18 12.56
N PHE A 292 16.87 -0.36 11.91
CA PHE A 292 18.06 0.49 12.05
C PHE A 292 18.24 1.43 10.86
N ALA A 293 17.17 1.72 10.13
CA ALA A 293 17.21 2.67 9.01
C ALA A 293 17.73 4.04 9.48
N ASN A 294 18.71 4.56 8.75
CA ASN A 294 19.33 5.85 9.08
C ASN A 294 18.37 6.99 8.78
N LYS A 295 18.04 7.80 9.76
CA LYS A 295 17.26 9.02 9.58
C LYS A 295 18.07 10.04 8.78
N ILE A 296 17.43 10.63 7.74
CA ILE A 296 18.06 11.63 6.85
C ILE A 296 17.45 13.01 7.12
N ILE A 297 16.15 13.08 7.25
CA ILE A 297 15.40 14.33 7.49
C ILE A 297 14.38 14.07 8.60
#